data_5c9156392dabe0d8cc809dff66bdc44a
#
_entry.id   5c9156392dabe0d8cc809dff66bdc44a
#
_cell.length_a   1.000
_cell.length_b   1.000
_cell.length_c   1.000
_cell.angle_alpha   90.00
_cell.angle_beta   90.00
_cell.angle_gamma   90.00
#
_symmetry.space_group_name_H-M   'P 1'
#
loop_
_entity.id
_entity.type
_entity.pdbx_description
1 polymer ?
#
loop_
_entity_poly.entity_id
_entity_poly.type
_entity_poly.pdbx_seq_one_letter_code
_entity_poly.pdbx_strand_id
1 'polypeptide(L)'
;MKFDICLMNPPYSGTLHLKFLENCIKYCDTVVNISPGGFIFDIGIYNNLKNKTKNIIPHLYEYERLDHRTSNDLFSTGNGIMSNLHIGIYKHDYTDGKADIDEEQNKIYEKIRYTFKRNLRNNFIRKDKLSKYGLRIYRYHYDATQKAYKNIICFEGKAVDGIDFKSKQEQQNFIDSLKTWPYIFMNKLEDVNPAHLPWLEDYTRKYTDDDVYKIFKITDEEKDFIEKFLEND
;
A
#
# COMPACT_ATOMS: atom_id res chain seq x y z
N MET A 1 -12.76 -11.31 34.35
CA MET A 1 -11.60 -10.56 34.90
C MET A 1 -11.19 -9.60 33.81
N LYS A 2 -11.08 -8.32 34.10
CA LYS A 2 -10.65 -7.27 33.18
C LYS A 2 -9.37 -6.66 33.75
N PHE A 3 -8.44 -6.31 32.89
CA PHE A 3 -7.17 -5.70 33.26
C PHE A 3 -7.23 -4.21 32.99
N ASP A 4 -6.57 -3.39 33.79
CA ASP A 4 -6.55 -1.93 33.62
C ASP A 4 -5.74 -1.53 32.37
N ILE A 5 -4.54 -2.13 32.19
CA ILE A 5 -3.65 -1.80 31.08
C ILE A 5 -3.01 -3.06 30.51
N CYS A 6 -2.91 -3.10 29.18
CA CYS A 6 -2.09 -4.05 28.43
C CYS A 6 -1.02 -3.29 27.62
N LEU A 7 0.22 -3.64 27.82
CA LEU A 7 1.34 -3.18 26.95
C LEU A 7 1.72 -4.33 26.03
N MET A 8 1.71 -4.13 24.72
CA MET A 8 1.95 -5.21 23.80
C MET A 8 2.83 -4.83 22.61
N ASN A 9 3.68 -5.78 22.23
CA ASN A 9 4.39 -5.82 20.97
C ASN A 9 4.15 -7.22 20.39
N PRO A 10 3.04 -7.43 19.66
CA PRO A 10 2.62 -8.75 19.23
C PRO A 10 3.46 -9.24 18.05
N PRO A 11 3.47 -10.54 17.77
CA PRO A 11 4.13 -11.06 16.57
C PRO A 11 3.44 -10.54 15.29
N TYR A 12 4.25 -10.05 14.33
CA TYR A 12 3.77 -9.39 13.11
C TYR A 12 3.51 -10.35 11.94
N SER A 13 3.45 -11.64 12.16
CA SER A 13 3.20 -12.61 11.09
C SER A 13 1.79 -12.46 10.49
N GLY A 14 1.72 -12.01 9.25
CA GLY A 14 0.46 -11.74 8.56
C GLY A 14 -0.43 -10.76 9.33
N THR A 15 -1.63 -11.17 9.73
CA THR A 15 -2.58 -10.35 10.51
C THR A 15 -2.69 -10.80 11.97
N LEU A 16 -1.71 -11.54 12.47
CA LEU A 16 -1.77 -12.09 13.83
C LEU A 16 -1.80 -10.98 14.89
N HIS A 17 -1.01 -9.91 14.68
CA HIS A 17 -1.01 -8.73 15.55
C HIS A 17 -2.41 -8.10 15.72
N LEU A 18 -3.25 -8.08 14.68
CA LEU A 18 -4.63 -7.57 14.75
C LEU A 18 -5.51 -8.44 15.63
N LYS A 19 -5.35 -9.78 15.55
CA LYS A 19 -6.10 -10.70 16.41
C LYS A 19 -5.73 -10.56 17.88
N PHE A 20 -4.44 -10.36 18.17
CA PHE A 20 -4.00 -10.07 19.54
C PHE A 20 -4.60 -8.77 20.04
N LEU A 21 -4.52 -7.70 19.23
CA LEU A 21 -5.04 -6.39 19.57
C LEU A 21 -6.55 -6.44 19.84
N GLU A 22 -7.34 -7.04 18.93
CA GLU A 22 -8.78 -7.20 19.11
C GLU A 22 -9.15 -7.96 20.41
N ASN A 23 -8.37 -8.99 20.75
CA ASN A 23 -8.60 -9.72 22.00
C ASN A 23 -8.20 -8.89 23.22
N CYS A 24 -7.07 -8.20 23.20
CA CYS A 24 -6.63 -7.35 24.31
C CYS A 24 -7.66 -6.23 24.59
N ILE A 25 -8.22 -5.60 23.55
CA ILE A 25 -9.28 -4.58 23.71
C ILE A 25 -10.50 -5.14 24.45
N LYS A 26 -10.86 -6.41 24.27
CA LYS A 26 -12.00 -7.03 24.98
C LYS A 26 -11.76 -7.22 26.48
N TYR A 27 -10.52 -7.43 26.90
CA TYR A 27 -10.17 -7.81 28.26
C TYR A 27 -9.40 -6.75 29.04
N CYS A 28 -9.05 -5.62 28.41
CA CYS A 28 -8.29 -4.53 29.02
C CYS A 28 -9.01 -3.21 28.85
N ASP A 29 -8.95 -2.33 29.85
CA ASP A 29 -9.51 -0.98 29.73
C ASP A 29 -8.71 -0.14 28.75
N THR A 30 -7.39 -0.26 28.79
CA THR A 30 -6.46 0.41 27.89
C THR A 30 -5.45 -0.58 27.31
N VAL A 31 -5.21 -0.49 26.02
CA VAL A 31 -4.15 -1.24 25.33
C VAL A 31 -3.20 -0.25 24.68
N VAL A 32 -1.90 -0.34 25.02
CA VAL A 32 -0.83 0.36 24.34
C VAL A 32 -0.10 -0.66 23.47
N ASN A 33 -0.09 -0.41 22.16
CA ASN A 33 0.37 -1.37 21.17
C ASN A 33 1.42 -0.76 20.25
N ILE A 34 2.52 -1.48 20.03
CA ILE A 34 3.48 -1.18 18.97
C ILE A 34 3.31 -2.25 17.88
N SER A 35 2.90 -1.85 16.69
CA SER A 35 2.72 -2.79 15.58
C SER A 35 2.68 -2.08 14.22
N PRO A 36 2.67 -2.83 13.09
CA PRO A 36 2.41 -2.25 11.79
C PRO A 36 1.10 -1.46 11.76
N GLY A 37 1.19 -0.18 11.40
CA GLY A 37 0.09 0.80 11.48
C GLY A 37 -0.62 1.09 10.16
N GLY A 38 -0.23 0.46 9.07
CA GLY A 38 -0.79 0.75 7.76
C GLY A 38 -2.32 0.65 7.67
N PHE A 39 -2.96 -0.12 8.55
CA PHE A 39 -4.42 -0.18 8.64
C PHE A 39 -5.07 1.09 9.21
N ILE A 40 -4.28 2.04 9.70
CA ILE A 40 -4.73 3.33 10.24
C ILE A 40 -4.52 4.44 9.22
N PHE A 41 -3.36 4.47 8.54
CA PHE A 41 -2.91 5.62 7.76
C PHE A 41 -2.41 5.31 6.33
N ASP A 42 -2.40 4.05 5.91
CA ASP A 42 -2.01 3.66 4.55
C ASP A 42 -3.24 3.17 3.78
N ILE A 43 -3.65 3.93 2.78
CA ILE A 43 -4.88 3.68 2.02
C ILE A 43 -4.91 2.27 1.44
N GLY A 44 -3.80 1.79 0.87
CA GLY A 44 -3.73 0.46 0.26
C GLY A 44 -3.89 -0.66 1.29
N ILE A 45 -3.23 -0.53 2.44
CA ILE A 45 -3.31 -1.49 3.54
C ILE A 45 -4.66 -1.39 4.24
N TYR A 46 -5.14 -0.17 4.53
CA TYR A 46 -6.45 0.08 5.14
C TYR A 46 -7.56 -0.61 4.35
N ASN A 47 -7.65 -0.37 3.05
CA ASN A 47 -8.69 -0.97 2.21
C ASN A 47 -8.64 -2.50 2.16
N ASN A 48 -7.45 -3.08 2.27
CA ASN A 48 -7.28 -4.53 2.35
C ASN A 48 -7.71 -5.10 3.72
N LEU A 49 -7.59 -4.32 4.78
CA LEU A 49 -7.77 -4.76 6.16
C LEU A 49 -9.03 -4.21 6.82
N LYS A 50 -9.76 -3.26 6.23
CA LYS A 50 -10.92 -2.58 6.84
C LYS A 50 -11.95 -3.56 7.47
N ASN A 51 -12.20 -4.69 6.82
CA ASN A 51 -13.11 -5.71 7.37
C ASN A 51 -12.53 -6.46 8.58
N LYS A 52 -11.19 -6.53 8.68
CA LYS A 52 -10.52 -7.20 9.81
C LYS A 52 -10.28 -6.27 11.00
N THR A 53 -10.32 -4.96 10.75
CA THR A 53 -10.04 -3.94 11.75
C THR A 53 -11.29 -3.19 12.21
N LYS A 54 -12.47 -3.55 11.68
CA LYS A 54 -13.76 -2.93 12.04
C LYS A 54 -14.08 -2.95 13.55
N ASN A 55 -13.56 -3.94 14.29
CA ASN A 55 -13.70 -4.04 15.73
C ASN A 55 -12.49 -3.47 16.50
N ILE A 56 -11.54 -2.88 15.81
CA ILE A 56 -10.30 -2.32 16.37
C ILE A 56 -10.31 -0.80 16.24
N ILE A 57 -10.53 -0.31 15.03
CA ILE A 57 -10.49 1.13 14.71
C ILE A 57 -11.41 1.98 15.60
N PRO A 58 -12.66 1.58 15.90
CA PRO A 58 -13.51 2.37 16.81
C PRO A 58 -12.89 2.62 18.17
N HIS A 59 -12.05 1.72 18.66
CA HIS A 59 -11.38 1.82 19.95
C HIS A 59 -10.07 2.60 19.93
N LEU A 60 -9.58 3.00 18.74
CA LEU A 60 -8.36 3.80 18.58
C LEU A 60 -8.59 5.20 19.18
N TYR A 61 -7.96 5.47 20.31
CA TYR A 61 -8.07 6.72 21.03
C TYR A 61 -7.02 7.73 20.55
N GLU A 62 -5.78 7.25 20.36
CA GLU A 62 -4.64 8.05 19.95
C GLU A 62 -3.62 7.15 19.26
N TYR A 63 -2.86 7.71 18.33
CA TYR A 63 -1.72 7.01 17.75
C TYR A 63 -0.60 7.96 17.38
N GLU A 64 0.61 7.44 17.38
CA GLU A 64 1.82 8.09 16.86
C GLU A 64 2.42 7.22 15.76
N ARG A 65 2.61 7.79 14.58
CA ARG A 65 3.33 7.15 13.48
C ARG A 65 4.81 7.23 13.77
N LEU A 66 5.48 6.10 13.79
CA LEU A 66 6.93 6.03 13.92
C LEU A 66 7.55 6.20 12.53
N ASP A 67 7.91 7.44 12.20
CA ASP A 67 8.35 7.86 10.88
C ASP A 67 9.37 6.92 10.26
N HIS A 68 9.00 6.30 9.13
CA HIS A 68 9.83 5.46 8.26
C HIS A 68 10.71 4.42 9.00
N ARG A 69 10.45 4.19 10.28
CA ARG A 69 11.17 3.20 11.08
C ARG A 69 10.51 1.85 10.90
N THR A 70 11.27 0.93 10.35
CA THR A 70 10.90 -0.47 10.30
C THR A 70 11.15 -1.13 11.65
N SER A 71 10.56 -2.30 11.87
CA SER A 71 10.87 -3.10 13.07
C SER A 71 12.36 -3.39 13.21
N ASN A 72 13.11 -3.42 12.11
CA ASN A 72 14.54 -3.64 12.10
C ASN A 72 15.32 -2.47 12.73
N ASP A 73 14.89 -1.24 12.44
CA ASP A 73 15.52 -0.04 13.00
C ASP A 73 15.30 0.09 14.51
N LEU A 74 14.11 -0.35 14.97
CA LEU A 74 13.71 -0.26 16.37
C LEU A 74 14.22 -1.44 17.22
N PHE A 75 14.24 -2.66 16.65
CA PHE A 75 14.47 -3.88 17.41
C PHE A 75 15.71 -4.65 16.98
N SER A 76 16.50 -4.16 16.03
CA SER A 76 17.70 -4.81 15.50
C SER A 76 17.47 -6.26 15.07
N THR A 77 16.29 -6.56 14.56
CA THR A 77 15.90 -7.91 14.10
C THR A 77 16.31 -8.08 12.64
N GLY A 78 17.32 -8.86 12.33
CA GLY A 78 17.89 -9.02 10.97
C GLY A 78 16.93 -9.43 9.83
N ASN A 79 15.63 -9.60 10.11
CA ASN A 79 14.54 -9.87 9.16
C ASN A 79 13.40 -8.86 9.38
N GLY A 80 13.68 -7.56 9.26
CA GLY A 80 12.74 -6.50 9.53
C GLY A 80 11.46 -6.58 8.69
N ILE A 81 10.34 -6.34 9.34
CA ILE A 81 9.08 -6.05 8.65
C ILE A 81 9.23 -4.67 8.05
N MET A 82 9.06 -4.55 6.74
CA MET A 82 9.15 -3.30 5.98
C MET A 82 7.83 -2.52 6.03
N SER A 83 7.12 -2.57 7.14
CA SER A 83 5.88 -1.81 7.35
C SER A 83 6.14 -0.67 8.32
N ASN A 84 5.57 0.49 8.04
CA ASN A 84 5.58 1.60 8.98
C ASN A 84 4.94 1.16 10.29
N LEU A 85 5.65 1.37 11.39
CA LEU A 85 5.17 1.06 12.72
C LEU A 85 4.41 2.24 13.31
N HIS A 86 3.54 1.97 14.25
CA HIS A 86 2.89 2.97 15.08
C HIS A 86 2.88 2.55 16.54
N ILE A 87 2.76 3.53 17.42
CA ILE A 87 2.32 3.33 18.80
C ILE A 87 0.85 3.73 18.83
N GLY A 88 -0.04 2.79 19.17
CA GLY A 88 -1.47 3.05 19.27
C GLY A 88 -1.97 2.87 20.69
N ILE A 89 -2.82 3.78 21.14
CA ILE A 89 -3.55 3.69 22.40
C ILE A 89 -5.01 3.35 22.08
N TYR A 90 -5.48 2.24 22.55
CA TYR A 90 -6.85 1.75 22.35
C TYR A 90 -7.56 1.68 23.70
N LYS A 91 -8.79 2.19 23.78
CA LYS A 91 -9.60 2.17 24.97
C LYS A 91 -10.87 1.37 24.74
N HIS A 92 -11.16 0.44 25.66
CA HIS A 92 -12.31 -0.44 25.57
C HIS A 92 -13.64 0.31 25.42
N ASP A 93 -13.85 1.35 26.22
CA ASP A 93 -15.09 2.11 26.27
C ASP A 93 -15.14 3.29 25.27
N TYR A 94 -14.09 3.48 24.47
CA TYR A 94 -14.05 4.47 23.40
C TYR A 94 -14.53 3.85 22.10
N THR A 95 -15.42 4.52 21.37
CA THR A 95 -16.06 3.99 20.14
C THR A 95 -16.02 4.94 18.95
N ASP A 96 -15.40 6.13 19.10
CA ASP A 96 -15.39 7.19 18.07
C ASP A 96 -14.08 7.22 17.27
N GLY A 97 -13.22 6.22 17.48
CA GLY A 97 -11.96 6.09 16.76
C GLY A 97 -12.15 5.96 15.26
N LYS A 98 -11.27 6.59 14.50
CA LYS A 98 -11.27 6.58 13.03
C LYS A 98 -9.87 6.30 12.51
N ALA A 99 -9.78 5.71 11.33
CA ALA A 99 -8.55 5.66 10.57
C ALA A 99 -8.22 7.07 10.04
N ASP A 100 -6.94 7.37 9.99
CA ASP A 100 -6.42 8.62 9.44
C ASP A 100 -6.23 8.46 7.93
N ILE A 101 -7.34 8.42 7.23
CA ILE A 101 -7.42 8.23 5.78
C ILE A 101 -8.14 9.42 5.18
N ASP A 102 -7.49 10.10 4.24
CA ASP A 102 -8.12 11.12 3.42
C ASP A 102 -9.24 10.48 2.57
N GLU A 103 -10.47 10.93 2.77
CA GLU A 103 -11.65 10.35 2.13
C GLU A 103 -11.65 10.55 0.61
N GLU A 104 -11.20 11.69 0.11
CA GLU A 104 -11.16 11.98 -1.32
C GLU A 104 -10.05 11.18 -2.01
N GLN A 105 -8.86 11.12 -1.41
CA GLN A 105 -7.79 10.23 -1.87
C GLN A 105 -8.27 8.78 -1.94
N ASN A 106 -8.93 8.31 -0.89
CA ASN A 106 -9.41 6.94 -0.80
C ASN A 106 -10.48 6.64 -1.86
N LYS A 107 -11.39 7.56 -2.11
CA LYS A 107 -12.43 7.44 -3.14
C LYS A 107 -11.82 7.32 -4.54
N ILE A 108 -10.88 8.20 -4.88
CA ILE A 108 -10.17 8.16 -6.17
C ILE A 108 -9.35 6.86 -6.28
N TYR A 109 -8.63 6.49 -5.22
CA TYR A 109 -7.88 5.24 -5.17
C TYR A 109 -8.76 4.02 -5.44
N GLU A 110 -9.89 3.88 -4.75
CA GLU A 110 -10.82 2.75 -4.97
C GLU A 110 -11.35 2.75 -6.40
N LYS A 111 -11.69 3.91 -6.94
CA LYS A 111 -12.17 4.06 -8.32
C LYS A 111 -11.14 3.55 -9.33
N ILE A 112 -9.87 3.94 -9.21
CA ILE A 112 -8.80 3.48 -10.09
C ILE A 112 -8.56 1.98 -9.89
N ARG A 113 -8.37 1.54 -8.65
CA ARG A 113 -8.00 0.17 -8.31
C ARG A 113 -9.02 -0.86 -8.78
N TYR A 114 -10.30 -0.55 -8.66
CA TYR A 114 -11.39 -1.48 -8.96
C TYR A 114 -12.02 -1.28 -10.34
N THR A 115 -11.51 -0.38 -11.16
CA THR A 115 -11.95 -0.22 -12.57
C THR A 115 -11.73 -1.50 -13.36
N PHE A 116 -10.66 -2.21 -13.12
CA PHE A 116 -10.36 -3.48 -13.78
C PHE A 116 -10.38 -4.66 -12.82
N LYS A 117 -10.87 -5.79 -13.33
CA LYS A 117 -10.80 -7.09 -12.63
C LYS A 117 -9.36 -7.62 -12.51
N ARG A 118 -8.43 -7.10 -13.32
CA ARG A 118 -7.04 -7.52 -13.37
C ARG A 118 -6.12 -6.44 -12.87
N ASN A 119 -5.12 -6.84 -12.13
CA ASN A 119 -4.00 -6.01 -11.70
C ASN A 119 -2.67 -6.60 -12.21
N LEU A 120 -1.56 -5.92 -11.96
CA LEU A 120 -0.25 -6.39 -12.42
C LEU A 120 0.07 -7.79 -11.94
N ARG A 121 -0.32 -8.15 -10.73
CA ARG A 121 -0.06 -9.47 -10.14
C ARG A 121 -0.63 -10.62 -10.96
N ASN A 122 -1.76 -10.41 -11.64
CA ASN A 122 -2.38 -11.44 -12.46
C ASN A 122 -1.55 -11.80 -13.70
N ASN A 123 -0.59 -10.95 -14.07
CA ASN A 123 0.29 -11.13 -15.22
C ASN A 123 1.72 -11.50 -14.81
N PHE A 124 1.97 -11.75 -13.52
CA PHE A 124 3.27 -12.16 -13.06
C PHE A 124 3.58 -13.60 -13.46
N ILE A 125 4.74 -13.78 -14.06
CA ILE A 125 5.33 -15.08 -14.36
C ILE A 125 6.70 -15.19 -13.70
N ARG A 126 7.18 -16.41 -13.49
CA ARG A 126 8.50 -16.64 -12.92
C ARG A 126 9.59 -16.05 -13.83
N LYS A 127 10.61 -15.46 -13.23
CA LYS A 127 11.71 -14.77 -13.94
C LYS A 127 12.45 -15.65 -14.96
N ASP A 128 12.50 -16.96 -14.70
CA ASP A 128 13.15 -17.96 -15.56
C ASP A 128 12.34 -18.28 -16.83
N LYS A 129 11.08 -17.82 -16.89
CA LYS A 129 10.20 -17.97 -18.04
C LYS A 129 10.03 -16.70 -18.87
N LEU A 130 10.70 -15.61 -18.50
CA LEU A 130 10.64 -14.36 -19.24
C LEU A 130 11.33 -14.48 -20.58
N SER A 131 10.70 -13.94 -21.63
CA SER A 131 11.31 -13.76 -22.95
C SER A 131 12.35 -12.64 -22.93
N LYS A 132 12.95 -12.37 -24.09
CA LYS A 132 13.84 -11.19 -24.28
C LYS A 132 13.12 -9.84 -24.10
N TYR A 133 11.80 -9.83 -24.09
CA TYR A 133 10.97 -8.65 -23.84
C TYR A 133 10.37 -8.62 -22.44
N GLY A 134 10.76 -9.56 -21.57
CA GLY A 134 10.29 -9.62 -20.20
C GLY A 134 10.86 -8.51 -19.32
N LEU A 135 10.02 -7.97 -18.44
CA LEU A 135 10.41 -7.06 -17.38
C LEU A 135 10.45 -7.82 -16.06
N ARG A 136 11.56 -7.70 -15.36
CA ARG A 136 11.67 -8.20 -13.99
C ARG A 136 11.01 -7.23 -13.05
N ILE A 137 10.18 -7.74 -12.13
CA ILE A 137 9.46 -6.93 -11.15
C ILE A 137 9.94 -7.29 -9.77
N TYR A 138 10.32 -6.28 -9.02
CA TYR A 138 10.74 -6.39 -7.64
C TYR A 138 9.57 -6.05 -6.75
N ARG A 139 9.21 -6.95 -5.84
CA ARG A 139 8.07 -6.77 -4.95
C ARG A 139 8.35 -5.78 -3.84
N TYR A 140 9.62 -5.55 -3.51
CA TYR A 140 10.02 -4.73 -2.38
C TYR A 140 11.36 -4.07 -2.69
N HIS A 141 11.36 -2.81 -3.02
CA HIS A 141 12.59 -2.02 -3.01
C HIS A 141 12.34 -0.70 -2.31
N TYR A 142 12.69 -0.66 -1.03
CA TYR A 142 12.91 0.56 -0.29
C TYR A 142 14.39 0.90 -0.43
N ASP A 143 14.70 1.96 -1.14
CA ASP A 143 16.03 2.54 -1.11
C ASP A 143 16.12 3.54 0.04
N ALA A 144 16.57 3.06 1.20
CA ALA A 144 16.76 3.86 2.40
C ALA A 144 17.74 5.04 2.20
N THR A 145 18.57 5.01 1.16
CA THR A 145 19.56 6.05 0.88
C THR A 145 18.99 7.23 0.13
N GLN A 146 17.89 7.08 -0.58
CA GLN A 146 17.35 8.11 -1.48
C GLN A 146 16.05 8.76 -1.00
N LYS A 147 15.41 8.28 0.06
CA LYS A 147 14.13 8.79 0.59
C LYS A 147 13.03 9.06 -0.47
N ALA A 148 13.14 8.44 -1.63
CA ALA A 148 12.24 8.65 -2.74
C ALA A 148 11.98 7.33 -3.46
N TYR A 149 10.71 6.99 -3.63
CA TYR A 149 10.27 5.92 -4.52
C TYR A 149 10.54 6.31 -5.96
N LYS A 150 11.75 6.05 -6.45
CA LYS A 150 12.14 6.51 -7.78
C LYS A 150 11.51 5.72 -8.93
N ASN A 151 11.06 4.48 -8.71
CA ASN A 151 10.49 3.68 -9.79
C ASN A 151 9.45 2.68 -9.26
N ILE A 152 8.28 2.71 -9.83
CA ILE A 152 7.21 1.72 -9.63
C ILE A 152 7.68 0.30 -9.95
N ILE A 153 8.66 0.18 -10.84
CA ILE A 153 9.25 -1.07 -11.29
C ILE A 153 10.76 -0.90 -11.26
N CYS A 154 11.40 -1.61 -10.35
CA CYS A 154 12.85 -1.64 -10.28
C CYS A 154 13.36 -2.79 -11.16
N PHE A 155 14.32 -2.51 -12.03
CA PHE A 155 14.87 -3.49 -12.98
C PHE A 155 16.14 -4.18 -12.48
N GLU A 156 16.66 -3.78 -11.32
CA GLU A 156 17.89 -4.29 -10.74
C GLU A 156 17.66 -4.96 -9.39
N GLY A 157 18.28 -6.12 -9.14
CA GLY A 157 18.21 -6.86 -7.89
C GLY A 157 17.75 -8.32 -8.04
N LYS A 158 17.29 -8.94 -6.95
CA LYS A 158 16.82 -10.35 -6.92
C LYS A 158 15.30 -10.42 -7.23
N ALA A 159 14.91 -10.24 -8.50
CA ALA A 159 13.52 -10.45 -8.90
C ALA A 159 13.13 -11.93 -8.77
N VAL A 160 11.93 -12.16 -8.30
CA VAL A 160 11.32 -13.50 -8.26
C VAL A 160 10.37 -13.69 -9.44
N ASP A 161 9.68 -12.63 -9.83
CA ASP A 161 8.65 -12.61 -10.86
C ASP A 161 8.95 -11.54 -11.93
N GLY A 162 8.18 -11.54 -13.00
CA GLY A 162 8.19 -10.53 -14.04
C GLY A 162 6.92 -10.53 -14.86
N ILE A 163 6.86 -9.63 -15.82
CA ILE A 163 5.78 -9.56 -16.83
C ILE A 163 6.42 -9.72 -18.20
N ASP A 164 5.82 -10.53 -19.04
CA ASP A 164 6.28 -10.76 -20.41
C ASP A 164 5.43 -10.00 -21.44
N PHE A 165 6.09 -9.57 -22.51
CA PHE A 165 5.49 -8.81 -23.61
C PHE A 165 5.82 -9.47 -24.93
N LYS A 166 4.98 -9.22 -25.96
CA LYS A 166 5.18 -9.79 -27.29
C LYS A 166 6.25 -9.03 -28.06
N SER A 167 6.51 -7.77 -27.72
CA SER A 167 7.47 -6.91 -28.41
C SER A 167 8.12 -5.89 -27.48
N LYS A 168 9.24 -5.33 -27.92
CA LYS A 168 9.93 -4.20 -27.26
C LYS A 168 9.02 -2.97 -27.16
N GLN A 169 8.16 -2.75 -28.15
CA GLN A 169 7.25 -1.63 -28.17
C GLN A 169 6.15 -1.77 -27.10
N GLU A 170 5.55 -2.96 -26.95
CA GLU A 170 4.59 -3.22 -25.87
C GLU A 170 5.22 -3.03 -24.49
N GLN A 171 6.43 -3.54 -24.29
CA GLN A 171 7.18 -3.33 -23.06
C GLN A 171 7.37 -1.85 -22.76
N GLN A 172 7.76 -1.05 -23.77
CA GLN A 172 8.00 0.38 -23.60
C GLN A 172 6.70 1.13 -23.32
N ASN A 173 5.61 0.81 -24.04
CA ASN A 173 4.29 1.40 -23.82
C ASN A 173 3.77 1.12 -22.41
N PHE A 174 4.01 -0.09 -21.89
CA PHE A 174 3.72 -0.42 -20.50
C PHE A 174 4.51 0.46 -19.52
N ILE A 175 5.83 0.57 -19.71
CA ILE A 175 6.68 1.42 -18.85
C ILE A 175 6.21 2.88 -18.90
N ASP A 176 5.87 3.38 -20.08
CA ASP A 176 5.42 4.75 -20.22
C ASP A 176 4.04 4.98 -19.59
N SER A 177 3.14 3.99 -19.62
CA SER A 177 1.84 4.10 -18.95
C SER A 177 1.97 4.27 -17.43
N LEU A 178 2.97 3.65 -16.82
CA LEU A 178 3.23 3.77 -15.38
C LEU A 178 3.73 5.15 -14.95
N LYS A 179 4.14 5.98 -15.90
CA LYS A 179 4.57 7.36 -15.68
C LYS A 179 3.42 8.36 -15.78
N THR A 180 2.22 7.90 -16.10
CA THR A 180 1.04 8.76 -16.12
C THR A 180 0.59 9.12 -14.71
N TRP A 181 0.01 10.30 -14.57
CA TRP A 181 -0.40 10.84 -13.27
C TRP A 181 -1.26 9.89 -12.43
N PRO A 182 -2.29 9.21 -12.98
CA PRO A 182 -3.08 8.27 -12.20
C PRO A 182 -2.26 7.11 -11.63
N TYR A 183 -1.28 6.59 -12.39
CA TYR A 183 -0.41 5.52 -11.89
C TYR A 183 0.59 6.03 -10.85
N ILE A 184 1.14 7.24 -11.02
CA ILE A 184 2.02 7.86 -10.02
C ILE A 184 1.24 8.08 -8.71
N PHE A 185 0.02 8.60 -8.80
CA PHE A 185 -0.88 8.78 -7.66
C PHE A 185 -1.13 7.46 -6.92
N MET A 186 -1.53 6.42 -7.65
CA MET A 186 -1.74 5.10 -7.07
C MET A 186 -0.49 4.54 -6.39
N ASN A 187 0.66 4.72 -7.02
CA ASN A 187 1.93 4.22 -6.48
C ASN A 187 2.30 4.93 -5.17
N LYS A 188 2.08 6.24 -5.08
CA LYS A 188 2.30 6.98 -3.84
C LYS A 188 1.39 6.49 -2.70
N LEU A 189 0.15 6.12 -3.00
CA LEU A 189 -0.82 5.66 -2.02
C LEU A 189 -0.70 4.18 -1.65
N GLU A 190 -0.13 3.36 -2.51
CA GLU A 190 0.04 1.90 -2.27
C GLU A 190 1.29 1.55 -1.47
N ASP A 191 2.07 2.52 -1.10
CA ASP A 191 3.34 2.40 -0.40
C ASP A 191 4.02 1.03 -0.60
N VAL A 192 4.69 0.84 -1.76
CA VAL A 192 5.61 -0.30 -2.00
C VAL A 192 5.03 -1.54 -2.72
N ASN A 193 3.76 -1.62 -3.08
CA ASN A 193 3.29 -2.85 -3.76
C ASN A 193 2.71 -2.63 -5.17
N PRO A 194 3.55 -2.54 -6.22
CA PRO A 194 3.08 -2.36 -7.60
C PRO A 194 2.18 -3.49 -8.09
N ALA A 195 2.14 -4.62 -7.37
CA ALA A 195 1.31 -5.76 -7.73
C ALA A 195 -0.19 -5.44 -7.80
N HIS A 196 -0.63 -4.41 -7.08
CA HIS A 196 -2.03 -4.01 -7.03
C HIS A 196 -2.42 -2.97 -8.07
N LEU A 197 -1.45 -2.38 -8.78
CA LEU A 197 -1.75 -1.42 -9.83
C LEU A 197 -2.61 -2.05 -10.93
N PRO A 198 -3.57 -1.31 -11.51
CA PRO A 198 -4.41 -1.81 -12.57
C PRO A 198 -3.61 -2.25 -13.80
N TRP A 199 -4.09 -3.26 -14.49
CA TRP A 199 -3.55 -3.70 -15.77
C TRP A 199 -4.39 -3.14 -16.91
N LEU A 200 -3.82 -2.27 -17.76
CA LEU A 200 -4.44 -1.86 -19.02
C LEU A 200 -4.31 -3.04 -19.99
N GLU A 201 -5.41 -3.44 -20.60
CA GLU A 201 -5.46 -4.71 -21.37
C GLU A 201 -4.66 -4.68 -22.68
N ASP A 202 -4.38 -3.50 -23.22
CA ASP A 202 -3.74 -3.33 -24.53
C ASP A 202 -2.52 -2.40 -24.45
N TYR A 203 -1.32 -2.96 -24.59
CA TYR A 203 -0.07 -2.21 -24.67
C TYR A 203 0.50 -2.12 -26.08
N THR A 204 -0.26 -2.46 -27.13
CA THR A 204 0.16 -2.23 -28.53
C THR A 204 0.23 -0.75 -28.88
N ARG A 205 -0.44 0.12 -28.08
CA ARG A 205 -0.45 1.58 -28.21
C ARG A 205 0.13 2.26 -26.97
N LYS A 206 0.57 3.51 -27.16
CA LYS A 206 0.98 4.39 -26.06
C LYS A 206 -0.25 5.01 -25.40
N TYR A 207 -0.15 5.27 -24.09
CA TYR A 207 -1.16 5.96 -23.30
C TYR A 207 -0.65 7.33 -22.86
N THR A 208 -1.50 8.34 -22.94
CA THR A 208 -1.32 9.67 -22.33
C THR A 208 -2.03 9.72 -20.97
N ASP A 209 -1.80 10.78 -20.21
CA ASP A 209 -2.55 11.03 -18.96
C ASP A 209 -4.06 11.07 -19.23
N ASP A 210 -4.48 11.80 -20.27
CA ASP A 210 -5.90 11.90 -20.65
C ASP A 210 -6.52 10.57 -21.04
N ASP A 211 -5.77 9.68 -21.71
CA ASP A 211 -6.23 8.33 -22.01
C ASP A 211 -6.51 7.55 -20.73
N VAL A 212 -5.57 7.64 -19.78
CA VAL A 212 -5.64 6.90 -18.52
C VAL A 212 -6.74 7.48 -17.61
N TYR A 213 -6.89 8.80 -17.55
CA TYR A 213 -8.00 9.45 -16.84
C TYR A 213 -9.36 8.99 -17.39
N LYS A 214 -9.53 8.96 -18.71
CA LYS A 214 -10.77 8.46 -19.35
C LYS A 214 -11.04 6.99 -19.04
N ILE A 215 -10.00 6.15 -19.09
CA ILE A 215 -10.11 4.71 -18.78
C ILE A 215 -10.58 4.51 -17.35
N PHE A 216 -10.03 5.25 -16.39
CA PHE A 216 -10.40 5.17 -14.98
C PHE A 216 -11.66 5.99 -14.65
N LYS A 217 -12.26 6.66 -15.63
CA LYS A 217 -13.45 7.52 -15.47
C LYS A 217 -13.24 8.62 -14.43
N ILE A 218 -12.03 9.15 -14.35
CA ILE A 218 -11.68 10.27 -13.47
C ILE A 218 -12.39 11.53 -13.96
N THR A 219 -13.06 12.24 -13.06
CA THR A 219 -13.71 13.52 -13.37
C THR A 219 -12.68 14.65 -13.41
N ASP A 220 -13.06 15.81 -13.91
CA ASP A 220 -12.16 16.96 -13.96
C ASP A 220 -11.76 17.42 -12.53
N GLU A 221 -12.68 17.36 -11.57
CA GLU A 221 -12.39 17.69 -10.17
C GLU A 221 -11.41 16.68 -9.55
N GLU A 222 -11.58 15.38 -9.82
CA GLU A 222 -10.67 14.32 -9.37
C GLU A 222 -9.30 14.44 -10.05
N LYS A 223 -9.26 14.89 -11.32
CA LYS A 223 -8.01 15.16 -12.04
C LYS A 223 -7.26 16.32 -11.38
N ASP A 224 -7.93 17.44 -11.12
CA ASP A 224 -7.36 18.59 -10.42
C ASP A 224 -6.83 18.19 -9.03
N PHE A 225 -7.54 17.31 -8.33
CA PHE A 225 -7.10 16.78 -7.04
C PHE A 225 -5.80 15.98 -7.16
N ILE A 226 -5.73 15.04 -8.11
CA ILE A 226 -4.53 14.21 -8.36
C ILE A 226 -3.33 15.10 -8.69
N GLU A 227 -3.51 16.07 -9.59
CA GLU A 227 -2.44 16.95 -10.03
C GLU A 227 -1.90 17.79 -8.86
N LYS A 228 -2.77 18.42 -8.08
CA LYS A 228 -2.39 19.18 -6.87
C LYS A 228 -1.70 18.31 -5.82
N PHE A 229 -2.18 17.09 -5.61
CA PHE A 229 -1.58 16.15 -4.67
C PHE A 229 -0.14 15.78 -5.07
N LEU A 230 0.11 15.63 -6.38
CA LEU A 230 1.42 15.25 -6.89
C LEU A 230 2.40 16.43 -7.01
N GLU A 231 1.91 17.66 -7.16
CA GLU A 231 2.73 18.88 -7.22
C GLU A 231 3.22 19.35 -5.85
N ASN A 232 2.46 19.06 -4.77
CA ASN A 232 2.77 19.51 -3.42
C ASN A 232 3.72 18.59 -2.64
N ASP A 233 4.23 17.55 -3.27
CA ASP A 233 5.15 16.55 -2.73
C ASP A 233 6.55 16.65 -3.36
#